data_1ee6b107f669000b3840f8bceebf2a39
#
_entry.id   1ee6b107f669000b3840f8bceebf2a39
#
_cell.length_a   1.000
_cell.length_b   1.000
_cell.length_c   1.000
_cell.angle_alpha   90.00
_cell.angle_beta   90.00
_cell.angle_gamma   90.00
#
_symmetry.space_group_name_H-M   'P 1'
#
loop_
_entity.id
_entity.type
_entity.pdbx_description
1 polymer ?
#
loop_
_entity_poly.entity_id
_entity_poly.type
_entity_poly.pdbx_seq_one_letter_code
_entity_poly.pdbx_strand_id
1 'polypeptide(L)' 'EYGLPEYLQNDLDAYKDGLKNGSTIMDCLWGELYGSINIAEINEGSITPEHADYLRKKYLFRGCDE' A
#
# COMPACT_ATOMS: atom_id res chain seq x y z
N GLU A 1 9.10 3.53 -0.27
CA GLU A 1 9.34 3.22 1.13
C GLU A 1 10.54 2.32 1.30
N TYR A 2 11.07 2.35 2.46
CA TYR A 2 12.33 1.70 2.76
C TYR A 2 12.09 0.28 3.28
N GLY A 3 12.85 -0.67 2.73
CA GLY A 3 12.82 -2.03 3.24
C GLY A 3 11.63 -2.85 2.80
N LEU A 4 10.95 -2.45 1.73
CA LEU A 4 9.80 -3.19 1.23
C LEU A 4 10.23 -4.19 0.16
N PRO A 5 9.52 -5.33 0.02
CA PRO A 5 9.72 -6.20 -1.13
C PRO A 5 9.45 -5.44 -2.42
N GLU A 6 10.08 -5.89 -3.49
CA GLU A 6 9.97 -5.19 -4.77
C GLU A 6 8.53 -5.09 -5.26
N TYR A 7 7.76 -6.19 -5.15
CA TYR A 7 6.39 -6.15 -5.63
C TYR A 7 5.53 -5.17 -4.83
N LEU A 8 5.79 -5.07 -3.52
CA LEU A 8 5.05 -4.14 -2.67
C LEU A 8 5.46 -2.71 -2.98
N GLN A 9 6.75 -2.48 -3.19
CA GLN A 9 7.21 -1.14 -3.55
C GLN A 9 6.62 -0.70 -4.88
N ASN A 10 6.53 -1.62 -5.84
CA ASN A 10 5.94 -1.31 -7.14
C ASN A 10 4.46 -0.94 -7.01
N ASP A 11 3.72 -1.70 -6.21
CA ASP A 11 2.31 -1.40 -5.98
C ASP A 11 2.13 -0.07 -5.28
N LEU A 12 3.00 0.23 -4.32
CA LEU A 12 2.95 1.49 -3.60
C LEU A 12 3.24 2.66 -4.53
N ASP A 13 4.24 2.50 -5.39
CA ASP A 13 4.57 3.55 -6.34
C ASP A 13 3.43 3.80 -7.31
N ALA A 14 2.78 2.74 -7.79
CA ALA A 14 1.63 2.87 -8.68
C ALA A 14 0.48 3.59 -7.98
N TYR A 15 0.26 3.25 -6.72
CA TYR A 15 -0.80 3.89 -5.93
C TYR A 15 -0.53 5.39 -5.76
N LYS A 16 0.70 5.74 -5.41
CA LYS A 16 1.07 7.14 -5.23
C LYS A 16 0.96 7.91 -6.55
N ASP A 17 1.36 7.28 -7.62
CA ASP A 17 1.25 7.90 -8.95
C ASP A 17 -0.21 8.13 -9.31
N GLY A 18 -1.07 7.15 -9.03
CA GLY A 18 -2.50 7.30 -9.28
C GLY A 18 -3.11 8.44 -8.48
N LEU A 19 -2.71 8.58 -7.22
CA LEU A 19 -3.18 9.69 -6.39
C LEU A 19 -2.77 11.03 -6.98
N LYS A 20 -1.52 11.09 -7.44
CA LYS A 20 -0.97 12.32 -7.98
C LYS A 20 -1.67 12.72 -9.27
N ASN A 21 -2.00 11.74 -10.09
CA ASN A 21 -2.59 11.98 -11.42
C ASN A 21 -4.11 11.94 -11.43
N GLY A 22 -4.74 11.67 -10.30
CA GLY A 22 -6.19 11.61 -10.24
C GLY A 22 -6.75 10.44 -11.02
N SER A 23 -6.12 9.28 -10.92
CA SER A 23 -6.51 8.10 -11.68
C SER A 23 -7.92 7.67 -11.35
N THR A 24 -8.66 7.22 -12.38
CA THR A 24 -10.01 6.72 -12.19
C THR A 24 -10.03 5.26 -11.72
N ILE A 25 -8.86 4.60 -11.67
CA ILE A 25 -8.77 3.21 -11.23
C ILE A 25 -8.24 3.10 -9.80
N MET A 26 -8.46 4.14 -9.00
CA MET A 26 -7.96 4.13 -7.62
C MET A 26 -8.51 2.98 -6.79
N ASP A 27 -9.76 2.57 -7.05
CA ASP A 27 -10.32 1.43 -6.32
C ASP A 27 -9.51 0.17 -6.54
N CYS A 28 -9.10 -0.08 -7.78
CA CYS A 28 -8.27 -1.24 -8.09
C CYS A 28 -6.88 -1.12 -7.47
N LEU A 29 -6.29 0.06 -7.56
CA LEU A 29 -4.97 0.29 -6.98
C LEU A 29 -5.00 0.14 -5.48
N TRP A 30 -6.07 0.62 -4.84
CA TRP A 30 -6.25 0.49 -3.40
C TRP A 30 -6.27 -0.99 -3.01
N GLY A 31 -7.07 -1.77 -3.71
CA GLY A 31 -7.18 -3.20 -3.40
C GLY A 31 -5.90 -3.95 -3.62
N GLU A 32 -5.19 -3.63 -4.70
CA GLU A 32 -3.92 -4.28 -4.98
C GLU A 32 -2.88 -3.97 -3.91
N LEU A 33 -2.80 -2.71 -3.51
CA LEU A 33 -1.86 -2.32 -2.48
C LEU A 33 -2.19 -2.97 -1.15
N TYR A 34 -3.47 -2.96 -0.79
CA TYR A 34 -3.93 -3.58 0.45
C TYR A 34 -3.57 -5.06 0.47
N GLY A 35 -3.83 -5.77 -0.63
CA GLY A 35 -3.50 -7.18 -0.73
C GLY A 35 -2.01 -7.44 -0.64
N SER A 36 -1.20 -6.61 -1.30
CA SER A 36 0.25 -6.77 -1.26
C SER A 36 0.80 -6.55 0.14
N ILE A 37 0.27 -5.57 0.85
CA ILE A 37 0.67 -5.34 2.24
C ILE A 37 0.35 -6.56 3.09
N ASN A 38 -0.85 -7.12 2.93
CA ASN A 38 -1.25 -8.30 3.69
C ASN A 38 -0.37 -9.50 3.39
N ILE A 39 -0.04 -9.70 2.11
CA ILE A 39 0.84 -10.80 1.73
C ILE A 39 2.22 -10.63 2.35
N ALA A 40 2.76 -9.43 2.29
CA ALA A 40 4.08 -9.16 2.84
C ALA A 40 4.11 -9.38 4.35
N GLU A 41 3.04 -9.00 5.03
CA GLU A 41 2.96 -9.14 6.48
C GLU A 41 2.73 -10.60 6.90
N ILE A 42 1.74 -11.24 6.29
CA ILE A 42 1.21 -12.51 6.78
C ILE A 42 1.88 -13.70 6.12
N ASN A 43 1.93 -13.71 4.78
CA ASN A 43 2.43 -14.89 4.07
C ASN A 43 3.94 -14.95 4.04
N GLU A 44 4.60 -13.83 3.81
CA GLU A 44 6.05 -13.80 3.65
C GLU A 44 6.79 -13.31 4.87
N GLY A 45 6.10 -12.57 5.72
CA GLY A 45 6.76 -12.00 6.89
C GLY A 45 7.85 -11.01 6.52
N SER A 46 7.75 -10.38 5.35
CA SER A 46 8.76 -9.44 4.89
C SER A 46 8.72 -8.12 5.66
N ILE A 47 7.55 -7.79 6.20
CA ILE A 47 7.40 -6.57 7.01
C ILE A 47 6.70 -6.95 8.31
N THR A 48 6.89 -6.12 9.33
CA THR A 48 6.26 -6.36 10.62
C THR A 48 4.79 -5.91 10.60
N PRO A 49 3.97 -6.42 11.54
CA PRO A 49 2.59 -5.93 11.64
C PRO A 49 2.53 -4.41 11.86
N GLU A 50 3.47 -3.87 12.62
CA GLU A 50 3.52 -2.42 12.85
C GLU A 50 3.80 -1.68 11.55
N HIS A 51 4.71 -2.20 10.74
CA HIS A 51 5.03 -1.57 9.46
C HIS A 51 3.83 -1.64 8.51
N ALA A 52 3.17 -2.80 8.47
CA ALA A 52 1.98 -2.96 7.64
C ALA A 52 0.89 -1.97 8.06
N ASP A 53 0.67 -1.84 9.36
CA ASP A 53 -0.32 -0.91 9.90
C ASP A 53 0.01 0.54 9.52
N TYR A 54 1.29 0.88 9.63
CA TYR A 54 1.77 2.20 9.25
C TYR A 54 1.46 2.50 7.78
N LEU A 55 1.73 1.54 6.91
CA LEU A 55 1.49 1.72 5.48
C LEU A 55 0.00 1.88 5.19
N ARG A 56 -0.84 1.06 5.84
CA ARG A 56 -2.27 1.17 5.64
C ARG A 56 -2.79 2.54 6.06
N LYS A 57 -2.39 3.00 7.23
CA LYS A 57 -2.85 4.28 7.74
C LYS A 57 -2.32 5.44 6.91
N LYS A 58 -1.08 5.33 6.46
CA LYS A 58 -0.47 6.44 5.74
C LYS A 58 -1.05 6.59 4.33
N TYR A 59 -1.33 5.49 3.65
CA TYR A 59 -1.69 5.53 2.25
C TYR A 59 -3.13 5.15 1.97
N LEU A 60 -3.65 4.16 2.66
CA LEU A 60 -4.97 3.61 2.32
C LEU A 60 -6.11 4.28 3.09
N PHE A 61 -5.87 4.65 4.34
CA PHE A 61 -6.93 5.19 5.18
C PHE A 61 -6.79 6.67 5.46
N ARG A 62 -5.86 7.32 4.78
CA ARG A 62 -5.56 8.73 5.05
C ARG A 62 -6.77 9.63 4.81
N GLY A 63 -7.58 9.28 3.84
CA GLY A 63 -8.74 10.10 3.50
C GLY A 63 -9.91 9.89 4.44
N CYS A 64 -9.88 8.83 5.23
CA CYS A 64 -10.96 8.53 6.16
C CYS A 64 -10.93 9.43 7.39
N ASP A 65 -9.83 10.09 7.62
CA ASP A 65 -9.65 10.94 8.78
C ASP A 65 -10.17 12.35 8.56
N GLU A 66 -10.55 12.64 7.32
CA GLU A 66 -11.06 13.95 7.00
C GLU A 66 -12.46 14.18 7.54
#